data_ae35791314209e44a625cb5ffb67b52e
#
_entry.id   ae35791314209e44a625cb5ffb67b52e
#
_cell.length_a   1.000
_cell.length_b   1.000
_cell.length_c   1.000
_cell.angle_alpha   90.00
_cell.angle_beta   90.00
_cell.angle_gamma   90.00
#
_symmetry.space_group_name_H-M   'P 1'
#
loop_
_entity.id
_entity.type
_entity.pdbx_description
1 polymer ?
#
loop_
_entity_poly.entity_id
_entity_poly.type
_entity_poly.pdbx_seq_one_letter_code
_entity_poly.pdbx_strand_id
1 'polypeptide(L)'
;MAQQPLITVRDVSHYYGTGALRKQILFGITTDFDPGEIVILTGPSGSGKTTLLTLAGALRSVHEGSLTVLGHELNGASPVTLGNIRRSIGFIFQAHNLLDALTARQNVQMSLLLHGEETKESADARAVEMLSAVGLSQRVDYFPSEMSGGQKQRVAIARALIARPKIVLADEPTAALDKKSGREVVEILRTLAKEQGTAILLVTHDNRILDIADRILTLEDGRISSFTKGLTANAGKMLDSLSQLNQRGTLVRHVHDISADKFVKLLEDSTQEMEQLLTTLEIAEKQVSQTMLDQVLVAATEKIVEMLGAERGAIFIVDDKDRKLRSKVATHEGGAPLEIVISLDDGVAGHVARTGKGLIVADAQNDPHFNPEVDKASGFFTRNILCLPILNRAGGVFAVAQLLNKKGDKPFGPEDEQQFETFARPIGLILETCSRMRTVTQTAAGSLPAPSPEPGTGSS
;
A
#
# COMPACT_ATOMS: atom_id res chain seq x y z
N MET A 1 9.96 -14.64 -27.23
CA MET A 1 8.53 -14.86 -27.53
C MET A 1 7.77 -14.50 -26.26
N ALA A 2 6.76 -13.64 -26.30
CA ALA A 2 5.92 -13.38 -25.13
C ALA A 2 5.23 -14.70 -24.73
N GLN A 3 5.33 -15.08 -23.44
CA GLN A 3 4.59 -16.23 -22.91
C GLN A 3 3.10 -15.96 -22.99
N GLN A 4 2.32 -16.98 -23.34
CA GLN A 4 0.86 -16.83 -23.34
C GLN A 4 0.32 -16.78 -21.92
N PRO A 5 -0.65 -15.91 -21.62
CA PRO A 5 -1.31 -15.85 -20.33
C PRO A 5 -1.91 -17.20 -19.92
N LEU A 6 -1.83 -17.54 -18.63
CA LEU A 6 -2.48 -18.74 -18.08
C LEU A 6 -3.99 -18.56 -17.89
N ILE A 7 -4.44 -17.32 -17.65
CA ILE A 7 -5.85 -16.96 -17.59
C ILE A 7 -6.05 -15.73 -18.46
N THR A 8 -7.05 -15.78 -19.35
CA THR A 8 -7.45 -14.66 -20.20
C THR A 8 -8.93 -14.39 -19.99
N VAL A 9 -9.27 -13.17 -19.58
CA VAL A 9 -10.64 -12.71 -19.34
C VAL A 9 -10.98 -11.63 -20.36
N ARG A 10 -12.07 -11.77 -21.10
CA ARG A 10 -12.51 -10.81 -22.12
C ARG A 10 -14.00 -10.55 -21.98
N ASP A 11 -14.33 -9.32 -21.58
CA ASP A 11 -15.70 -8.80 -21.46
C ASP A 11 -16.62 -9.72 -20.64
N VAL A 12 -16.09 -10.31 -19.55
CA VAL A 12 -16.84 -11.25 -18.72
C VAL A 12 -17.81 -10.51 -17.82
N SER A 13 -19.11 -10.84 -17.98
CA SER A 13 -20.18 -10.40 -17.09
C SER A 13 -20.79 -11.59 -16.36
N HIS A 14 -21.18 -11.40 -15.09
CA HIS A 14 -21.75 -12.47 -14.27
C HIS A 14 -22.94 -12.01 -13.45
N TYR A 15 -23.92 -12.90 -13.31
CA TYR A 15 -25.21 -12.64 -12.64
C TYR A 15 -25.49 -13.72 -11.61
N TYR A 16 -26.13 -13.33 -10.50
CA TYR A 16 -26.77 -14.25 -9.56
C TYR A 16 -28.28 -14.17 -9.67
N GLY A 17 -28.96 -15.27 -9.31
CA GLY A 17 -30.39 -15.37 -9.33
C GLY A 17 -30.98 -15.56 -10.73
N THR A 18 -32.30 -15.74 -10.82
CA THR A 18 -33.05 -15.96 -12.07
C THR A 18 -34.27 -15.05 -12.07
N GLY A 19 -34.79 -14.77 -13.31
CA GLY A 19 -35.98 -13.94 -13.47
C GLY A 19 -35.87 -12.56 -12.84
N ALA A 20 -36.84 -12.14 -12.07
CA ALA A 20 -36.90 -10.84 -11.40
C ALA A 20 -35.84 -10.67 -10.28
N LEU A 21 -35.21 -11.74 -9.82
CA LEU A 21 -34.14 -11.73 -8.81
C LEU A 21 -32.74 -11.75 -9.43
N ARG A 22 -32.64 -11.69 -10.76
CA ARG A 22 -31.34 -11.65 -11.44
C ARG A 22 -30.63 -10.34 -11.16
N LYS A 23 -29.46 -10.44 -10.51
CA LYS A 23 -28.60 -9.30 -10.15
C LYS A 23 -27.23 -9.46 -10.78
N GLN A 24 -26.80 -8.47 -11.54
CA GLN A 24 -25.44 -8.41 -12.10
C GLN A 24 -24.43 -8.09 -11.01
N ILE A 25 -23.32 -8.81 -11.01
CA ILE A 25 -22.23 -8.66 -10.03
C ILE A 25 -20.91 -8.29 -10.71
N LEU A 26 -20.66 -8.79 -11.92
CA LEU A 26 -19.48 -8.39 -12.70
C LEU A 26 -19.94 -7.79 -14.03
N PHE A 27 -19.25 -6.72 -14.44
CA PHE A 27 -19.61 -5.90 -15.60
C PHE A 27 -18.42 -5.77 -16.55
N GLY A 28 -18.35 -6.59 -17.60
CA GLY A 28 -17.37 -6.45 -18.67
C GLY A 28 -15.91 -6.55 -18.22
N ILE A 29 -15.58 -7.52 -17.38
CA ILE A 29 -14.22 -7.70 -16.88
C ILE A 29 -13.29 -8.13 -18.01
N THR A 30 -12.19 -7.39 -18.20
CA THR A 30 -11.13 -7.72 -19.16
C THR A 30 -9.77 -7.61 -18.49
N THR A 31 -9.03 -8.72 -18.40
CA THR A 31 -7.69 -8.80 -17.80
C THR A 31 -7.01 -10.11 -18.18
N ASP A 32 -5.69 -10.18 -18.06
CA ASP A 32 -4.87 -11.38 -18.26
C ASP A 32 -4.08 -11.69 -16.99
N PHE A 33 -3.66 -12.96 -16.84
CA PHE A 33 -2.76 -13.38 -15.74
C PHE A 33 -1.65 -14.23 -16.37
N ASP A 34 -0.43 -13.74 -16.23
CA ASP A 34 0.76 -14.32 -16.85
C ASP A 34 1.42 -15.41 -15.96
N PRO A 35 2.17 -16.34 -16.56
CA PRO A 35 2.97 -17.30 -15.79
C PRO A 35 3.96 -16.58 -14.86
N GLY A 36 4.03 -17.01 -13.60
CA GLY A 36 4.92 -16.42 -12.60
C GLY A 36 4.49 -15.07 -12.06
N GLU A 37 3.31 -14.58 -12.45
CA GLU A 37 2.74 -13.32 -11.97
C GLU A 37 1.95 -13.52 -10.68
N ILE A 38 2.13 -12.64 -9.71
CA ILE A 38 1.31 -12.53 -8.51
C ILE A 38 0.40 -11.32 -8.65
N VAL A 39 -0.89 -11.56 -8.80
CA VAL A 39 -1.91 -10.53 -8.91
C VAL A 39 -2.73 -10.50 -7.62
N ILE A 40 -2.79 -9.34 -6.97
CA ILE A 40 -3.66 -9.12 -5.81
C ILE A 40 -4.92 -8.39 -6.27
N LEU A 41 -6.08 -8.94 -5.90
CA LEU A 41 -7.39 -8.35 -6.16
C LEU A 41 -7.92 -7.72 -4.87
N THR A 42 -8.06 -6.40 -4.87
CA THR A 42 -8.57 -5.59 -3.76
C THR A 42 -9.94 -4.99 -4.07
N GLY A 43 -10.55 -4.30 -3.12
CA GLY A 43 -11.84 -3.60 -3.29
C GLY A 43 -12.81 -3.87 -2.14
N PRO A 44 -13.91 -3.12 -2.04
CA PRO A 44 -14.89 -3.23 -0.95
C PRO A 44 -15.56 -4.61 -0.91
N SER A 45 -16.14 -4.95 0.25
CA SER A 45 -16.92 -6.17 0.39
C SER A 45 -18.11 -6.15 -0.58
N GLY A 46 -18.38 -7.28 -1.24
CA GLY A 46 -19.46 -7.37 -2.22
C GLY A 46 -19.13 -6.87 -3.62
N SER A 47 -17.91 -6.36 -3.90
CA SER A 47 -17.53 -5.86 -5.22
C SER A 47 -17.37 -6.94 -6.31
N GLY A 48 -17.45 -8.23 -5.95
CA GLY A 48 -17.36 -9.34 -6.92
C GLY A 48 -16.02 -10.09 -6.95
N LYS A 49 -15.07 -9.81 -6.05
CA LYS A 49 -13.72 -10.43 -6.01
C LYS A 49 -13.78 -11.97 -5.98
N THR A 50 -14.47 -12.53 -4.98
CA THR A 50 -14.65 -13.99 -4.86
C THR A 50 -15.42 -14.57 -6.07
N THR A 51 -16.29 -13.78 -6.70
CA THR A 51 -17.00 -14.20 -7.93
C THR A 51 -16.00 -14.34 -9.08
N LEU A 52 -15.15 -13.35 -9.32
CA LEU A 52 -14.11 -13.42 -10.35
C LEU A 52 -13.15 -14.58 -10.09
N LEU A 53 -12.68 -14.74 -8.84
CA LEU A 53 -11.80 -15.82 -8.42
C LEU A 53 -12.43 -17.20 -8.67
N THR A 54 -13.70 -17.40 -8.34
CA THR A 54 -14.41 -18.67 -8.55
C THR A 54 -14.74 -18.95 -10.00
N LEU A 55 -14.95 -17.92 -10.85
CA LEU A 55 -15.06 -18.06 -12.30
C LEU A 55 -13.72 -18.51 -12.90
N ALA A 56 -12.62 -17.82 -12.57
CA ALA A 56 -11.28 -18.19 -13.02
C ALA A 56 -10.89 -19.62 -12.61
N GLY A 57 -11.42 -20.08 -11.48
CA GLY A 57 -11.22 -21.43 -10.97
C GLY A 57 -12.14 -22.49 -11.57
N ALA A 58 -12.95 -22.16 -12.58
CA ALA A 58 -13.93 -23.08 -13.16
C ALA A 58 -14.93 -23.68 -12.14
N LEU A 59 -15.16 -22.98 -11.01
CA LEU A 59 -16.15 -23.37 -9.99
C LEU A 59 -17.53 -22.79 -10.28
N ARG A 60 -17.62 -21.83 -11.19
CA ARG A 60 -18.85 -21.20 -11.65
C ARG A 60 -18.89 -21.19 -13.17
N SER A 61 -20.11 -21.22 -13.74
CA SER A 61 -20.33 -21.13 -15.17
C SER A 61 -20.12 -19.68 -15.66
N VAL A 62 -19.43 -19.54 -16.77
CA VAL A 62 -19.34 -18.30 -17.54
C VAL A 62 -20.56 -18.22 -18.45
N HIS A 63 -21.30 -17.09 -18.39
CA HIS A 63 -22.52 -16.92 -19.20
C HIS A 63 -22.34 -15.88 -20.30
N GLU A 64 -21.56 -14.85 -20.07
CA GLU A 64 -21.31 -13.74 -21.00
C GLU A 64 -19.81 -13.43 -21.03
N GLY A 65 -19.28 -13.15 -22.23
CA GLY A 65 -17.85 -12.94 -22.46
C GLY A 65 -17.10 -14.25 -22.71
N SER A 66 -15.76 -14.16 -22.71
CA SER A 66 -14.84 -15.28 -22.87
C SER A 66 -13.88 -15.37 -21.68
N LEU A 67 -13.71 -16.55 -21.14
CA LEU A 67 -12.78 -16.85 -20.05
C LEU A 67 -11.98 -18.10 -20.40
N THR A 68 -10.74 -17.89 -20.81
CA THR A 68 -9.83 -18.98 -21.16
C THR A 68 -8.89 -19.25 -19.99
N VAL A 69 -8.76 -20.53 -19.59
CA VAL A 69 -7.86 -20.97 -18.50
C VAL A 69 -7.01 -22.13 -19.03
N LEU A 70 -5.70 -22.01 -18.94
CA LEU A 70 -4.73 -23.00 -19.44
C LEU A 70 -4.98 -23.34 -20.94
N GLY A 71 -5.38 -22.36 -21.73
CA GLY A 71 -5.68 -22.53 -23.15
C GLY A 71 -7.06 -23.10 -23.47
N HIS A 72 -7.92 -23.35 -22.46
CA HIS A 72 -9.27 -23.88 -22.64
C HIS A 72 -10.33 -22.81 -22.34
N GLU A 73 -11.25 -22.56 -23.28
CA GLU A 73 -12.41 -21.70 -23.06
C GLU A 73 -13.38 -22.37 -22.06
N LEU A 74 -13.78 -21.62 -21.01
CA LEU A 74 -14.69 -22.12 -19.99
C LEU A 74 -16.16 -21.98 -20.37
N ASN A 75 -16.50 -20.99 -21.21
CA ASN A 75 -17.87 -20.79 -21.67
C ASN A 75 -18.29 -21.96 -22.58
N GLY A 76 -19.29 -22.72 -22.14
CA GLY A 76 -19.74 -23.91 -22.86
C GLY A 76 -18.83 -25.15 -22.71
N ALA A 77 -17.80 -25.12 -21.88
CA ALA A 77 -16.88 -26.26 -21.67
C ALA A 77 -17.58 -27.47 -21.04
N SER A 78 -17.16 -28.67 -21.47
CA SER A 78 -17.69 -29.93 -20.92
C SER A 78 -17.33 -30.12 -19.44
N PRO A 79 -18.14 -30.87 -18.66
CA PRO A 79 -17.80 -31.19 -17.28
C PRO A 79 -16.42 -31.87 -17.11
N VAL A 80 -16.02 -32.67 -18.10
CA VAL A 80 -14.72 -33.34 -18.13
C VAL A 80 -13.59 -32.32 -18.29
N THR A 81 -13.72 -31.37 -19.22
CA THR A 81 -12.76 -30.29 -19.44
C THR A 81 -12.61 -29.44 -18.18
N LEU A 82 -13.74 -29.01 -17.59
CA LEU A 82 -13.75 -28.25 -16.34
C LEU A 82 -13.11 -29.03 -15.19
N GLY A 83 -13.32 -30.35 -15.12
CA GLY A 83 -12.69 -31.24 -14.15
C GLY A 83 -11.16 -31.26 -14.29
N ASN A 84 -10.66 -31.37 -15.52
CA ASN A 84 -9.22 -31.40 -15.82
C ASN A 84 -8.55 -30.05 -15.46
N ILE A 85 -9.22 -28.92 -15.82
CA ILE A 85 -8.73 -27.59 -15.47
C ILE A 85 -8.59 -27.43 -13.95
N ARG A 86 -9.64 -27.81 -13.19
CA ARG A 86 -9.63 -27.72 -11.72
C ARG A 86 -8.52 -28.52 -11.06
N ARG A 87 -8.08 -29.64 -11.62
CA ARG A 87 -6.94 -30.40 -11.12
C ARG A 87 -5.62 -29.64 -11.22
N SER A 88 -5.48 -28.75 -12.20
CA SER A 88 -4.28 -27.92 -12.40
C SER A 88 -4.29 -26.62 -11.57
N ILE A 89 -5.31 -26.41 -10.74
CA ILE A 89 -5.50 -25.21 -9.93
C ILE A 89 -5.46 -25.54 -8.44
N GLY A 90 -4.61 -24.86 -7.71
CA GLY A 90 -4.59 -24.89 -6.24
C GLY A 90 -5.57 -23.86 -5.67
N PHE A 91 -6.51 -24.31 -4.84
CA PHE A 91 -7.49 -23.42 -4.20
C PHE A 91 -7.19 -23.28 -2.71
N ILE A 92 -7.10 -22.02 -2.25
CA ILE A 92 -7.03 -21.65 -0.84
C ILE A 92 -8.28 -20.82 -0.53
N PHE A 93 -9.21 -21.40 0.24
CA PHE A 93 -10.47 -20.75 0.61
C PHE A 93 -10.39 -20.13 2.00
N GLN A 94 -11.10 -19.03 2.20
CA GLN A 94 -11.23 -18.38 3.51
C GLN A 94 -11.78 -19.32 4.59
N ALA A 95 -12.72 -20.20 4.26
CA ALA A 95 -13.32 -21.17 5.17
C ALA A 95 -12.49 -22.45 5.35
N HIS A 96 -11.25 -22.51 4.83
CA HIS A 96 -10.34 -23.66 4.83
C HIS A 96 -10.85 -24.88 4.04
N ASN A 97 -12.12 -25.24 4.14
CA ASN A 97 -12.79 -26.37 3.47
C ASN A 97 -12.02 -27.71 3.67
N LEU A 98 -11.56 -27.96 4.90
CA LEU A 98 -10.96 -29.22 5.27
C LEU A 98 -12.05 -30.27 5.53
N LEU A 99 -11.73 -31.52 5.26
CA LEU A 99 -12.60 -32.65 5.60
C LEU A 99 -12.34 -33.06 7.06
N ASP A 100 -13.32 -32.86 7.93
CA ASP A 100 -13.20 -33.09 9.37
C ASP A 100 -12.92 -34.56 9.73
N ALA A 101 -13.34 -35.50 8.88
CA ALA A 101 -13.10 -36.92 9.04
C ALA A 101 -11.66 -37.36 8.65
N LEU A 102 -10.84 -36.47 8.12
CA LEU A 102 -9.47 -36.74 7.67
C LEU A 102 -8.47 -35.96 8.51
N THR A 103 -7.32 -36.58 8.78
CA THR A 103 -6.18 -35.91 9.43
C THR A 103 -5.60 -34.80 8.52
N ALA A 104 -4.70 -33.97 9.04
CA ALA A 104 -3.99 -32.96 8.25
C ALA A 104 -3.26 -33.61 7.06
N ARG A 105 -2.52 -34.67 7.29
CA ARG A 105 -1.82 -35.46 6.27
C ARG A 105 -2.78 -35.96 5.20
N GLN A 106 -3.88 -36.58 5.59
CA GLN A 106 -4.88 -37.12 4.66
C GLN A 106 -5.59 -36.02 3.85
N ASN A 107 -5.88 -34.87 4.46
CA ASN A 107 -6.41 -33.71 3.74
C ASN A 107 -5.45 -33.21 2.64
N VAL A 108 -4.15 -33.18 2.91
CA VAL A 108 -3.12 -32.75 1.96
C VAL A 108 -2.88 -33.82 0.89
N GLN A 109 -2.72 -35.07 1.28
CA GLN A 109 -2.48 -36.23 0.42
C GLN A 109 -3.59 -36.41 -0.63
N MET A 110 -4.83 -36.13 -0.28
CA MET A 110 -5.99 -36.30 -1.16
C MET A 110 -5.84 -35.56 -2.49
N SER A 111 -5.22 -34.37 -2.50
CA SER A 111 -4.97 -33.62 -3.73
C SER A 111 -4.09 -34.39 -4.73
N LEU A 112 -3.10 -35.14 -4.27
CA LEU A 112 -2.25 -35.99 -5.13
C LEU A 112 -2.98 -37.23 -5.62
N LEU A 113 -3.72 -37.90 -4.75
CA LEU A 113 -4.45 -39.11 -5.09
C LEU A 113 -5.53 -38.89 -6.16
N LEU A 114 -6.12 -37.69 -6.20
CA LEU A 114 -7.10 -37.29 -7.22
C LEU A 114 -6.48 -37.13 -8.63
N HIS A 115 -5.15 -37.00 -8.74
CA HIS A 115 -4.45 -36.96 -10.03
C HIS A 115 -4.16 -38.36 -10.59
N GLY A 116 -4.16 -39.39 -9.72
CA GLY A 116 -4.00 -40.79 -10.13
C GLY A 116 -2.61 -41.22 -10.58
N GLU A 117 -1.62 -40.34 -10.40
CA GLU A 117 -0.24 -40.55 -10.89
C GLU A 117 0.70 -41.03 -9.79
N GLU A 118 0.30 -41.03 -8.52
CA GLU A 118 1.13 -41.33 -7.38
C GLU A 118 0.65 -42.55 -6.56
N THR A 119 1.59 -43.31 -6.02
CA THR A 119 1.26 -44.33 -5.01
C THR A 119 0.88 -43.64 -3.69
N LYS A 120 0.16 -44.39 -2.85
CA LYS A 120 -0.26 -43.87 -1.53
C LYS A 120 0.95 -43.52 -0.66
N GLU A 121 2.01 -44.35 -0.72
CA GLU A 121 3.25 -44.17 0.04
C GLU A 121 4.00 -42.90 -0.39
N SER A 122 4.09 -42.64 -1.70
CA SER A 122 4.70 -41.40 -2.26
C SER A 122 3.90 -40.16 -1.86
N ALA A 123 2.57 -40.21 -2.01
CA ALA A 123 1.69 -39.13 -1.63
C ALA A 123 1.75 -38.83 -0.12
N ASP A 124 1.93 -39.87 0.71
CA ASP A 124 2.08 -39.72 2.16
C ASP A 124 3.38 -39.02 2.53
N ALA A 125 4.50 -39.42 1.97
CA ALA A 125 5.80 -38.76 2.22
C ALA A 125 5.79 -37.28 1.80
N ARG A 126 5.25 -36.97 0.61
CA ARG A 126 5.13 -35.60 0.14
C ARG A 126 4.19 -34.74 0.99
N ALA A 127 3.11 -35.34 1.52
CA ALA A 127 2.19 -34.64 2.42
C ALA A 127 2.87 -34.25 3.74
N VAL A 128 3.69 -35.15 4.30
CA VAL A 128 4.49 -34.88 5.52
C VAL A 128 5.50 -33.75 5.25
N GLU A 129 6.23 -33.83 4.13
CA GLU A 129 7.19 -32.80 3.73
C GLU A 129 6.51 -31.43 3.58
N MET A 130 5.37 -31.36 2.87
CA MET A 130 4.63 -30.13 2.65
C MET A 130 4.07 -29.55 3.96
N LEU A 131 3.55 -30.39 4.86
CA LEU A 131 3.11 -29.96 6.18
C LEU A 131 4.27 -29.43 7.03
N SER A 132 5.45 -30.01 6.91
CA SER A 132 6.66 -29.50 7.56
C SER A 132 7.07 -28.15 6.99
N ALA A 133 6.99 -27.95 5.68
CA ALA A 133 7.29 -26.69 5.01
C ALA A 133 6.36 -25.52 5.47
N VAL A 134 5.11 -25.84 5.83
CA VAL A 134 4.17 -24.84 6.41
C VAL A 134 4.19 -24.81 7.94
N GLY A 135 5.21 -25.42 8.59
CA GLY A 135 5.41 -25.37 10.04
C GLY A 135 4.46 -26.26 10.86
N LEU A 136 3.97 -27.36 10.28
CA LEU A 136 3.05 -28.30 10.93
C LEU A 136 3.62 -29.72 11.13
N SER A 137 4.96 -29.87 11.20
CA SER A 137 5.63 -31.16 11.37
C SER A 137 5.13 -31.97 12.58
N GLN A 138 4.74 -31.29 13.67
CA GLN A 138 4.24 -31.91 14.90
C GLN A 138 2.70 -32.13 14.91
N ARG A 139 2.00 -31.80 13.80
CA ARG A 139 0.54 -31.82 13.70
C ARG A 139 0.03 -32.64 12.52
N VAL A 140 0.87 -33.48 11.97
CA VAL A 140 0.62 -34.26 10.74
C VAL A 140 -0.62 -35.15 10.85
N ASP A 141 -0.81 -35.80 12.00
CA ASP A 141 -1.89 -36.75 12.25
C ASP A 141 -3.07 -36.18 13.06
N TYR A 142 -3.11 -34.85 13.25
CA TYR A 142 -4.21 -34.16 13.93
C TYR A 142 -5.41 -33.99 13.00
N PHE A 143 -6.61 -34.12 13.57
CA PHE A 143 -7.86 -33.79 12.88
C PHE A 143 -8.12 -32.29 12.90
N PRO A 144 -8.88 -31.74 11.94
CA PRO A 144 -9.23 -30.32 11.92
C PRO A 144 -9.88 -29.83 13.24
N SER A 145 -10.68 -30.65 13.92
CA SER A 145 -11.29 -30.31 15.21
C SER A 145 -10.27 -30.03 16.33
N GLU A 146 -9.06 -30.59 16.22
CA GLU A 146 -7.97 -30.44 17.19
C GLU A 146 -7.01 -29.29 16.85
N MET A 147 -7.28 -28.54 15.76
CA MET A 147 -6.39 -27.52 15.22
C MET A 147 -6.97 -26.11 15.40
N SER A 148 -6.08 -25.13 15.66
CA SER A 148 -6.44 -23.71 15.62
C SER A 148 -6.80 -23.26 14.20
N GLY A 149 -7.50 -22.14 14.05
CA GLY A 149 -7.86 -21.55 12.74
C GLY A 149 -6.63 -21.34 11.85
N GLY A 150 -5.53 -20.82 12.41
CA GLY A 150 -4.28 -20.63 11.67
C GLY A 150 -3.62 -21.95 11.24
N GLN A 151 -3.70 -23.01 12.07
CA GLN A 151 -3.21 -24.33 11.70
C GLN A 151 -4.06 -24.95 10.58
N LYS A 152 -5.38 -24.83 10.63
CA LYS A 152 -6.30 -25.23 9.55
C LYS A 152 -5.98 -24.52 8.24
N GLN A 153 -5.70 -23.23 8.31
CA GLN A 153 -5.31 -22.45 7.13
C GLN A 153 -4.01 -22.96 6.52
N ARG A 154 -2.98 -23.26 7.31
CA ARG A 154 -1.73 -23.85 6.84
C ARG A 154 -1.93 -25.23 6.20
N VAL A 155 -2.84 -26.08 6.73
CA VAL A 155 -3.22 -27.36 6.09
C VAL A 155 -3.89 -27.11 4.74
N ALA A 156 -4.81 -26.14 4.65
CA ALA A 156 -5.49 -25.80 3.38
C ALA A 156 -4.49 -25.29 2.34
N ILE A 157 -3.50 -24.50 2.75
CA ILE A 157 -2.40 -24.04 1.89
C ILE A 157 -1.55 -25.22 1.42
N ALA A 158 -1.11 -26.08 2.33
CA ALA A 158 -0.34 -27.30 1.99
C ALA A 158 -1.09 -28.18 0.98
N ARG A 159 -2.39 -28.37 1.18
CA ARG A 159 -3.28 -29.10 0.26
C ARG A 159 -3.34 -28.48 -1.13
N ALA A 160 -3.41 -27.14 -1.20
CA ALA A 160 -3.48 -26.44 -2.48
C ALA A 160 -2.16 -26.53 -3.27
N LEU A 161 -1.02 -26.56 -2.57
CA LEU A 161 0.30 -26.43 -3.20
C LEU A 161 0.99 -27.78 -3.48
N ILE A 162 0.60 -28.86 -2.82
CA ILE A 162 1.30 -30.15 -2.92
C ILE A 162 1.34 -30.73 -4.34
N ALA A 163 0.29 -30.46 -5.15
CA ALA A 163 0.21 -30.92 -6.53
C ALA A 163 1.01 -30.05 -7.52
N ARG A 164 1.75 -29.03 -7.04
CA ARG A 164 2.50 -28.08 -7.86
C ARG A 164 1.63 -27.45 -8.96
N PRO A 165 0.55 -26.76 -8.60
CA PRO A 165 -0.42 -26.26 -9.56
C PRO A 165 0.19 -25.19 -10.46
N LYS A 166 -0.32 -25.05 -11.70
CA LYS A 166 0.04 -23.97 -12.62
C LYS A 166 -0.59 -22.63 -12.22
N ILE A 167 -1.72 -22.68 -11.52
CA ILE A 167 -2.46 -21.52 -11.04
C ILE A 167 -2.81 -21.73 -9.58
N VAL A 168 -2.63 -20.70 -8.74
CA VAL A 168 -3.12 -20.66 -7.36
C VAL A 168 -4.15 -19.55 -7.25
N LEU A 169 -5.33 -19.89 -6.75
CA LEU A 169 -6.43 -18.98 -6.46
C LEU A 169 -6.66 -18.95 -4.95
N ALA A 170 -6.40 -17.82 -4.32
CA ALA A 170 -6.45 -17.68 -2.87
C ALA A 170 -7.44 -16.59 -2.45
N ASP A 171 -8.41 -16.96 -1.62
CA ASP A 171 -9.37 -16.03 -1.01
C ASP A 171 -9.01 -15.85 0.47
N GLU A 172 -8.50 -14.66 0.84
CA GLU A 172 -8.07 -14.28 2.19
C GLU A 172 -7.09 -15.28 2.85
N PRO A 173 -5.98 -15.67 2.20
CA PRO A 173 -5.12 -16.76 2.67
C PRO A 173 -4.42 -16.50 4.01
N THR A 174 -4.31 -15.24 4.44
CA THR A 174 -3.62 -14.81 5.67
C THR A 174 -4.56 -14.37 6.78
N ALA A 175 -5.89 -14.29 6.57
CA ALA A 175 -6.85 -13.73 7.51
C ALA A 175 -6.85 -14.40 8.90
N ALA A 176 -6.62 -15.71 8.96
CA ALA A 176 -6.59 -16.49 10.21
C ALA A 176 -5.17 -16.62 10.81
N LEU A 177 -4.14 -15.98 10.22
CA LEU A 177 -2.74 -16.11 10.60
C LEU A 177 -2.25 -14.88 11.37
N ASP A 178 -1.37 -15.12 12.36
CA ASP A 178 -0.57 -14.06 12.94
C ASP A 178 0.43 -13.48 11.92
N LYS A 179 1.02 -12.31 12.24
CA LYS A 179 1.90 -11.58 11.33
C LYS A 179 3.07 -12.43 10.81
N LYS A 180 3.72 -13.21 11.68
CA LYS A 180 4.87 -14.04 11.32
C LYS A 180 4.44 -15.19 10.40
N SER A 181 3.41 -15.92 10.80
CA SER A 181 2.84 -17.03 10.03
C SER A 181 2.29 -16.61 8.67
N GLY A 182 1.64 -15.45 8.61
CA GLY A 182 1.16 -14.87 7.35
C GLY A 182 2.32 -14.59 6.38
N ARG A 183 3.42 -14.03 6.89
CA ARG A 183 4.60 -13.75 6.06
C ARG A 183 5.27 -15.02 5.54
N GLU A 184 5.41 -16.06 6.38
CA GLU A 184 5.97 -17.35 5.95
C GLU A 184 5.17 -17.97 4.79
N VAL A 185 3.84 -17.92 4.85
CA VAL A 185 2.96 -18.41 3.77
C VAL A 185 3.14 -17.59 2.49
N VAL A 186 3.21 -16.28 2.62
CA VAL A 186 3.38 -15.36 1.49
C VAL A 186 4.71 -15.60 0.76
N GLU A 187 5.80 -15.87 1.50
CA GLU A 187 7.09 -16.21 0.88
C GLU A 187 7.04 -17.57 0.15
N ILE A 188 6.29 -18.55 0.65
CA ILE A 188 6.06 -19.80 -0.08
C ILE A 188 5.35 -19.53 -1.41
N LEU A 189 4.31 -18.72 -1.41
CA LEU A 189 3.59 -18.34 -2.63
C LEU A 189 4.51 -17.61 -3.61
N ARG A 190 5.33 -16.68 -3.13
CA ARG A 190 6.29 -15.94 -3.94
C ARG A 190 7.32 -16.86 -4.60
N THR A 191 7.87 -17.80 -3.84
CA THR A 191 8.81 -18.81 -4.36
C THR A 191 8.18 -19.62 -5.48
N LEU A 192 6.95 -20.11 -5.26
CA LEU A 192 6.21 -20.85 -6.29
C LEU A 192 6.00 -20.05 -7.58
N ALA A 193 5.61 -18.78 -7.47
CA ALA A 193 5.43 -17.92 -8.63
C ALA A 193 6.77 -17.76 -9.39
N LYS A 194 7.82 -17.35 -8.69
CA LYS A 194 9.09 -16.96 -9.34
C LYS A 194 9.93 -18.15 -9.82
N GLU A 195 9.91 -19.28 -9.12
CA GLU A 195 10.74 -20.43 -9.46
C GLU A 195 10.02 -21.48 -10.32
N GLN A 196 8.69 -21.62 -10.16
CA GLN A 196 7.91 -22.63 -10.89
C GLN A 196 7.00 -22.04 -11.98
N GLY A 197 6.96 -20.72 -12.12
CA GLY A 197 6.12 -20.05 -13.11
C GLY A 197 4.62 -20.14 -12.79
N THR A 198 4.24 -20.39 -11.53
CA THR A 198 2.84 -20.46 -11.10
C THR A 198 2.20 -19.08 -11.13
N ALA A 199 1.06 -18.90 -11.83
CA ALA A 199 0.26 -17.68 -11.72
C ALA A 199 -0.52 -17.69 -10.42
N ILE A 200 -0.51 -16.59 -9.68
CA ILE A 200 -1.19 -16.47 -8.39
C ILE A 200 -2.18 -15.32 -8.45
N LEU A 201 -3.48 -15.61 -8.26
CA LEU A 201 -4.52 -14.62 -8.03
C LEU A 201 -4.94 -14.68 -6.57
N LEU A 202 -4.73 -13.59 -5.85
CA LEU A 202 -4.92 -13.50 -4.42
C LEU A 202 -5.91 -12.39 -4.09
N VAL A 203 -7.02 -12.73 -3.42
CA VAL A 203 -7.99 -11.75 -2.87
C VAL A 203 -7.61 -11.50 -1.43
N THR A 204 -7.40 -10.25 -1.06
CA THR A 204 -7.12 -9.88 0.33
C THR A 204 -7.46 -8.43 0.65
N HIS A 205 -7.74 -8.18 1.93
CA HIS A 205 -7.79 -6.86 2.55
C HIS A 205 -6.55 -6.61 3.43
N ASP A 206 -5.60 -7.53 3.46
CA ASP A 206 -4.39 -7.44 4.27
C ASP A 206 -3.29 -6.68 3.54
N ASN A 207 -3.12 -5.41 3.91
CA ASN A 207 -2.09 -4.55 3.33
C ASN A 207 -0.65 -5.05 3.59
N ARG A 208 -0.45 -5.95 4.59
CA ARG A 208 0.87 -6.48 4.96
C ARG A 208 1.50 -7.40 3.91
N ILE A 209 0.71 -7.83 2.93
CA ILE A 209 1.18 -8.76 1.88
C ILE A 209 1.12 -8.16 0.46
N LEU A 210 0.81 -6.87 0.33
CA LEU A 210 0.76 -6.21 -0.98
C LEU A 210 2.14 -6.11 -1.65
N ASP A 211 3.21 -6.20 -0.87
CA ASP A 211 4.60 -6.10 -1.34
C ASP A 211 5.06 -7.27 -2.22
N ILE A 212 4.34 -8.39 -2.22
CA ILE A 212 4.66 -9.52 -3.13
C ILE A 212 4.01 -9.38 -4.50
N ALA A 213 3.05 -8.47 -4.67
CA ALA A 213 2.29 -8.34 -5.90
C ALA A 213 3.13 -7.78 -7.05
N ASP A 214 3.09 -8.46 -8.19
CA ASP A 214 3.56 -7.88 -9.45
C ASP A 214 2.54 -6.89 -10.00
N ARG A 215 1.24 -7.11 -9.66
CA ARG A 215 0.13 -6.25 -10.09
C ARG A 215 -1.00 -6.29 -9.06
N ILE A 216 -1.61 -5.13 -8.83
CA ILE A 216 -2.82 -5.00 -8.01
C ILE A 216 -3.98 -4.57 -8.90
N LEU A 217 -5.10 -5.26 -8.79
CA LEU A 217 -6.37 -4.92 -9.42
C LEU A 217 -7.35 -4.48 -8.35
N THR A 218 -7.97 -3.33 -8.52
CA THR A 218 -9.05 -2.88 -7.65
C THR A 218 -10.38 -3.14 -8.33
N LEU A 219 -11.25 -3.89 -7.67
CA LEU A 219 -12.60 -4.18 -8.14
C LEU A 219 -13.61 -3.36 -7.32
N GLU A 220 -14.35 -2.48 -8.00
CA GLU A 220 -15.40 -1.63 -7.43
C GLU A 220 -16.67 -1.79 -8.26
N ASP A 221 -17.79 -1.99 -7.59
CA ASP A 221 -19.10 -2.18 -8.21
C ASP A 221 -19.09 -3.15 -9.42
N GLY A 222 -18.33 -4.24 -9.26
CA GLY A 222 -18.21 -5.28 -10.29
C GLY A 222 -17.38 -4.90 -11.51
N ARG A 223 -16.62 -3.81 -11.47
CA ARG A 223 -15.71 -3.36 -12.55
C ARG A 223 -14.30 -3.24 -12.05
N ILE A 224 -13.32 -3.43 -12.91
CA ILE A 224 -11.93 -3.10 -12.60
C ILE A 224 -11.82 -1.57 -12.68
N SER A 225 -11.60 -0.90 -11.53
CA SER A 225 -11.51 0.55 -11.41
C SER A 225 -10.10 1.07 -11.61
N SER A 226 -9.08 0.28 -11.27
CA SER A 226 -7.68 0.67 -11.46
C SER A 226 -6.77 -0.52 -11.72
N PHE A 227 -5.72 -0.27 -12.51
CA PHE A 227 -4.58 -1.17 -12.70
C PHE A 227 -3.34 -0.51 -12.12
N THR A 228 -2.74 -1.10 -11.10
CA THR A 228 -1.43 -0.68 -10.63
C THR A 228 -0.41 -1.73 -11.06
N LYS A 229 0.35 -1.43 -12.15
CA LYS A 229 1.49 -2.25 -12.58
C LYS A 229 2.68 -1.89 -11.72
N GLY A 230 3.27 -2.89 -11.07
CA GLY A 230 4.58 -2.74 -10.45
C GLY A 230 4.60 -1.93 -9.16
N LEU A 231 3.73 -2.26 -8.19
CA LEU A 231 4.12 -2.07 -6.81
C LEU A 231 5.25 -3.08 -6.54
N THR A 232 6.42 -2.77 -7.06
CA THR A 232 7.62 -3.55 -6.81
C THR A 232 7.88 -3.65 -5.31
N ALA A 233 8.65 -4.66 -4.91
CA ALA A 233 9.02 -4.99 -3.52
C ALA A 233 9.42 -3.76 -2.64
N ASN A 234 9.69 -2.63 -3.23
CA ASN A 234 10.08 -1.39 -2.57
C ASN A 234 8.89 -0.52 -2.14
N ALA A 235 7.83 -0.42 -2.94
CA ALA A 235 6.61 0.29 -2.53
C ALA A 235 5.87 -0.47 -1.42
N GLY A 236 5.89 -1.81 -1.45
CA GLY A 236 5.38 -2.64 -0.37
C GLY A 236 6.20 -2.46 0.91
N LYS A 237 7.52 -2.42 0.84
CA LYS A 237 8.38 -2.11 1.99
C LYS A 237 8.13 -0.70 2.52
N MET A 238 7.85 0.26 1.65
CA MET A 238 7.53 1.63 2.04
C MET A 238 6.12 1.71 2.64
N LEU A 239 5.12 1.04 2.05
CA LEU A 239 3.77 0.93 2.61
C LEU A 239 3.76 0.12 3.91
N ASP A 240 4.56 -0.94 4.06
CA ASP A 240 4.75 -1.65 5.33
C ASP A 240 5.48 -0.78 6.36
N SER A 241 6.50 -0.05 5.95
CA SER A 241 7.16 0.94 6.81
C SER A 241 6.17 2.05 7.20
N LEU A 242 5.39 2.59 6.27
CA LEU A 242 4.38 3.62 6.52
C LEU A 242 3.14 3.08 7.25
N SER A 243 2.71 1.84 7.01
CA SER A 243 1.59 1.19 7.72
C SER A 243 1.99 0.74 9.13
N GLN A 244 3.21 0.30 9.36
CA GLN A 244 3.76 0.09 10.70
C GLN A 244 3.90 1.41 11.46
N LEU A 245 4.10 2.51 10.75
CA LEU A 245 4.17 3.88 11.25
C LEU A 245 2.78 4.46 11.56
N ASN A 246 1.72 4.02 10.86
CA ASN A 246 0.35 4.46 11.08
C ASN A 246 -0.30 3.85 12.35
N GLN A 247 0.25 2.76 12.91
CA GLN A 247 -0.12 2.28 14.22
C GLN A 247 0.62 3.05 15.33
N ARG A 248 0.17 4.30 15.58
CA ARG A 248 0.52 5.15 16.73
C ARG A 248 1.93 5.74 16.76
N GLY A 249 2.15 6.85 16.09
CA GLY A 249 3.26 7.77 16.43
C GLY A 249 4.68 7.20 16.37
N THR A 250 4.91 6.14 15.58
CA THR A 250 6.14 5.34 15.66
C THR A 250 7.27 5.90 14.78
N LEU A 251 6.94 6.64 13.70
CA LEU A 251 7.97 7.36 12.91
C LEU A 251 8.76 8.31 13.80
N VAL A 252 8.04 9.09 14.57
CA VAL A 252 8.57 10.07 15.51
C VAL A 252 9.47 9.41 16.56
N ARG A 253 9.14 8.23 17.07
CA ARG A 253 9.97 7.54 18.07
C ARG A 253 11.27 6.96 17.52
N HIS A 254 11.32 6.54 16.25
CA HIS A 254 12.52 5.97 15.64
C HIS A 254 13.44 7.00 14.98
N VAL A 255 12.94 8.21 14.71
CA VAL A 255 13.75 9.31 14.14
C VAL A 255 14.87 9.70 15.09
N HIS A 256 14.66 9.64 16.40
CA HIS A 256 15.68 9.95 17.41
C HIS A 256 16.83 8.93 17.44
N ASP A 257 16.58 7.67 17.04
CA ASP A 257 17.59 6.60 17.06
C ASP A 257 18.44 6.53 15.77
N ILE A 258 18.11 7.33 14.75
CA ILE A 258 18.77 7.33 13.43
C ILE A 258 19.75 8.49 13.35
N SER A 259 21.01 8.21 12.96
CA SER A 259 21.99 9.28 12.69
C SER A 259 21.54 10.16 11.51
N ALA A 260 22.00 11.41 11.51
CA ALA A 260 21.69 12.40 10.49
C ALA A 260 21.91 11.88 9.04
N ASP A 261 23.10 11.27 8.78
CA ASP A 261 23.43 10.72 7.47
C ASP A 261 22.51 9.59 7.04
N LYS A 262 22.11 8.72 7.96
CA LYS A 262 21.15 7.65 7.69
C LYS A 262 19.76 8.19 7.39
N PHE A 263 19.35 9.29 8.04
CA PHE A 263 18.07 9.94 7.80
C PHE A 263 18.05 10.61 6.40
N VAL A 264 19.13 11.33 6.04
CA VAL A 264 19.26 11.90 4.68
C VAL A 264 19.18 10.82 3.62
N LYS A 265 19.96 9.75 3.79
CA LYS A 265 19.93 8.62 2.85
C LYS A 265 18.55 7.98 2.73
N LEU A 266 17.82 7.83 3.84
CA LEU A 266 16.43 7.34 3.85
C LEU A 266 15.51 8.26 3.04
N LEU A 267 15.67 9.58 3.17
CA LEU A 267 14.89 10.56 2.40
C LEU A 267 15.23 10.49 0.90
N GLU A 268 16.51 10.35 0.54
CA GLU A 268 16.95 10.23 -0.85
C GLU A 268 16.43 8.94 -1.51
N ASP A 269 16.59 7.80 -0.83
CA ASP A 269 16.10 6.49 -1.31
C ASP A 269 14.56 6.53 -1.48
N SER A 270 13.84 7.06 -0.49
CA SER A 270 12.39 7.23 -0.55
C SER A 270 11.95 8.15 -1.69
N THR A 271 12.69 9.22 -1.96
CA THR A 271 12.40 10.15 -3.06
C THR A 271 12.56 9.47 -4.41
N GLN A 272 13.64 8.71 -4.61
CA GLN A 272 13.89 7.98 -5.84
C GLN A 272 12.82 6.92 -6.11
N GLU A 273 12.38 6.21 -5.07
CA GLU A 273 11.28 5.24 -5.15
C GLU A 273 9.95 5.91 -5.49
N MET A 274 9.64 7.05 -4.87
CA MET A 274 8.43 7.82 -5.15
C MET A 274 8.40 8.38 -6.58
N GLU A 275 9.54 8.77 -7.14
CA GLU A 275 9.63 9.24 -8.52
C GLU A 275 9.37 8.12 -9.53
N GLN A 276 9.87 6.92 -9.26
CA GLN A 276 9.57 5.75 -10.08
C GLN A 276 8.07 5.41 -10.01
N LEU A 277 7.44 5.56 -8.83
CA LEU A 277 6.00 5.42 -8.66
C LEU A 277 5.19 6.46 -9.45
N LEU A 278 5.57 7.75 -9.41
CA LEU A 278 4.89 8.81 -10.16
C LEU A 278 4.92 8.59 -11.68
N THR A 279 5.98 8.00 -12.20
CA THR A 279 6.08 7.63 -13.62
C THR A 279 5.19 6.43 -13.98
N THR A 280 4.76 5.66 -13.01
CA THR A 280 4.01 4.41 -13.19
C THR A 280 2.54 4.53 -12.79
N LEU A 281 2.17 5.53 -11.96
CA LEU A 281 0.84 5.71 -11.40
C LEU A 281 0.12 6.90 -12.07
N GLU A 282 -0.82 6.64 -12.96
CA GLU A 282 -1.80 7.65 -13.40
C GLU A 282 -2.91 7.90 -12.36
N ILE A 283 -3.04 7.07 -11.33
CA ILE A 283 -4.14 7.18 -10.34
C ILE A 283 -3.68 6.64 -8.98
N ALA A 284 -3.41 7.50 -7.99
CA ALA A 284 -3.32 7.11 -6.58
C ALA A 284 -4.28 7.96 -5.73
N GLU A 285 -5.01 7.31 -4.84
CA GLU A 285 -6.07 7.91 -4.03
C GLU A 285 -5.60 9.12 -3.19
N LYS A 286 -6.40 10.15 -3.21
CA LYS A 286 -6.21 11.46 -2.56
C LYS A 286 -5.86 11.39 -1.06
N GLN A 287 -6.34 10.38 -0.35
CA GLN A 287 -6.12 10.19 1.09
C GLN A 287 -4.71 9.71 1.45
N VAL A 288 -4.12 8.81 0.66
CA VAL A 288 -2.79 8.24 0.92
C VAL A 288 -1.71 9.33 0.78
N SER A 289 -1.81 10.17 -0.25
CA SER A 289 -0.86 11.24 -0.55
C SER A 289 -0.84 12.34 0.53
N GLN A 290 -1.98 12.67 1.13
CA GLN A 290 -2.06 13.72 2.15
C GLN A 290 -1.51 13.25 3.50
N THR A 291 -1.85 12.03 3.92
CA THR A 291 -1.32 11.42 5.15
C THR A 291 0.20 11.26 5.08
N MET A 292 0.72 10.91 3.90
CA MET A 292 2.16 10.74 3.67
C MET A 292 2.92 12.06 3.75
N LEU A 293 2.42 13.12 3.11
CA LEU A 293 3.02 14.46 3.18
C LEU A 293 3.06 14.96 4.63
N ASP A 294 1.96 14.81 5.37
CA ASP A 294 1.87 15.21 6.76
C ASP A 294 2.90 14.46 7.65
N GLN A 295 3.07 13.16 7.45
CA GLN A 295 4.04 12.35 8.20
C GLN A 295 5.49 12.72 7.89
N VAL A 296 5.81 12.96 6.61
CA VAL A 296 7.15 13.41 6.19
C VAL A 296 7.47 14.77 6.80
N LEU A 297 6.51 15.71 6.77
CA LEU A 297 6.67 17.04 7.39
C LEU A 297 6.96 16.95 8.87
N VAL A 298 6.20 16.14 9.62
CA VAL A 298 6.41 15.95 11.06
C VAL A 298 7.79 15.35 11.34
N ALA A 299 8.14 14.23 10.68
CA ALA A 299 9.42 13.55 10.88
C ALA A 299 10.62 14.43 10.52
N ALA A 300 10.54 15.17 9.40
CA ALA A 300 11.58 16.11 9.00
C ALA A 300 11.73 17.25 10.01
N THR A 301 10.62 17.82 10.49
CA THR A 301 10.63 18.90 11.49
C THR A 301 11.29 18.46 12.77
N GLU A 302 10.91 17.29 13.31
CA GLU A 302 11.49 16.77 14.56
C GLU A 302 12.98 16.49 14.42
N LYS A 303 13.40 15.88 13.29
CA LYS A 303 14.82 15.60 13.07
C LYS A 303 15.65 16.86 12.93
N ILE A 304 15.17 17.89 12.27
CA ILE A 304 15.85 19.18 12.15
C ILE A 304 15.96 19.85 13.52
N VAL A 305 14.88 19.86 14.30
CA VAL A 305 14.84 20.42 15.67
C VAL A 305 15.88 19.75 16.57
N GLU A 306 15.96 18.42 16.54
CA GLU A 306 16.92 17.64 17.31
C GLU A 306 18.36 17.98 16.91
N MET A 307 18.66 17.92 15.61
CA MET A 307 20.00 18.08 15.07
C MET A 307 20.58 19.48 15.29
N LEU A 308 19.76 20.50 15.13
CA LEU A 308 20.18 21.89 15.29
C LEU A 308 20.00 22.38 16.74
N GLY A 309 19.55 21.49 17.62
CA GLY A 309 19.38 21.79 19.04
C GLY A 309 18.37 22.90 19.30
N ALA A 310 17.27 22.94 18.56
CA ALA A 310 16.19 23.91 18.79
C ALA A 310 15.23 23.44 19.88
N GLU A 311 14.49 24.37 20.49
CA GLU A 311 13.39 24.04 21.42
C GLU A 311 12.11 23.69 20.65
N ARG A 312 11.85 24.39 19.54
CA ARG A 312 10.71 24.18 18.64
C ARG A 312 11.10 24.40 17.18
N GLY A 313 10.32 23.83 16.28
CA GLY A 313 10.46 24.05 14.86
C GLY A 313 9.18 23.79 14.09
N ALA A 314 9.11 24.35 12.89
CA ALA A 314 8.04 24.13 11.93
C ALA A 314 8.59 24.15 10.50
N ILE A 315 8.03 23.33 9.61
CA ILE A 315 8.24 23.44 8.18
C ILE A 315 6.92 23.93 7.57
N PHE A 316 6.97 25.08 6.93
CA PHE A 316 5.84 25.71 6.26
C PHE A 316 5.91 25.50 4.75
N ILE A 317 4.89 24.88 4.16
CA ILE A 317 4.74 24.80 2.70
C ILE A 317 4.20 26.12 2.18
N VAL A 318 4.77 26.62 1.10
CA VAL A 318 4.35 27.85 0.44
C VAL A 318 3.12 27.56 -0.44
N ASP A 319 2.04 28.28 -0.19
CA ASP A 319 0.84 28.30 -1.03
C ASP A 319 0.75 29.67 -1.73
N ASP A 320 1.34 29.75 -2.93
CA ASP A 320 1.39 30.97 -3.72
C ASP A 320 0.00 31.48 -4.17
N LYS A 321 -0.97 30.55 -4.34
CA LYS A 321 -2.32 30.90 -4.79
C LYS A 321 -3.07 31.63 -3.71
N ASP A 322 -3.01 31.13 -2.49
CA ASP A 322 -3.68 31.70 -1.33
C ASP A 322 -2.82 32.72 -0.59
N ARG A 323 -1.56 32.95 -1.02
CA ARG A 323 -0.54 33.78 -0.32
C ARG A 323 -0.40 33.39 1.15
N LYS A 324 -0.29 32.12 1.44
CA LYS A 324 -0.21 31.56 2.80
C LYS A 324 0.94 30.58 2.94
N LEU A 325 1.40 30.47 4.16
CA LEU A 325 2.32 29.45 4.62
C LEU A 325 1.55 28.49 5.53
N ARG A 326 1.58 27.19 5.22
CA ARG A 326 0.83 26.17 5.95
C ARG A 326 1.79 25.15 6.54
N SER A 327 1.67 24.86 7.83
CA SER A 327 2.42 23.80 8.50
C SER A 327 1.52 22.96 9.37
N LYS A 328 1.79 21.64 9.42
CA LYS A 328 1.26 20.76 10.43
C LYS A 328 2.40 20.41 11.38
N VAL A 329 2.37 20.94 12.57
CA VAL A 329 3.41 20.78 13.58
C VAL A 329 2.95 19.81 14.66
N ALA A 330 3.79 18.82 15.00
CA ALA A 330 3.66 18.07 16.24
C ALA A 330 4.28 18.91 17.38
N THR A 331 3.46 19.66 18.12
CA THR A 331 3.91 20.36 19.32
C THR A 331 3.24 19.77 20.54
N HIS A 332 4.05 19.39 21.50
CA HIS A 332 3.81 18.86 22.84
C HIS A 332 3.73 17.33 22.94
N GLU A 333 4.36 16.85 23.99
CA GLU A 333 4.28 15.47 24.48
C GLU A 333 2.79 15.01 24.51
N GLY A 334 2.38 14.24 23.50
CA GLY A 334 1.07 13.58 23.43
C GLY A 334 -0.09 14.35 22.79
N GLY A 335 0.13 15.52 22.17
CA GLY A 335 -0.93 16.31 21.49
C GLY A 335 -1.16 15.92 20.03
N ALA A 336 -2.39 16.16 19.52
CA ALA A 336 -2.69 16.05 18.10
C ALA A 336 -1.94 17.13 17.29
N PRO A 337 -1.53 16.86 16.03
CA PRO A 337 -0.86 17.84 15.18
C PRO A 337 -1.72 19.11 15.03
N LEU A 338 -1.13 20.28 15.35
CA LEU A 338 -1.80 21.57 15.17
C LEU A 338 -1.46 22.11 13.78
N GLU A 339 -2.49 22.49 13.03
CA GLU A 339 -2.29 23.20 11.74
C GLU A 339 -2.06 24.69 12.01
N ILE A 340 -0.89 25.18 11.58
CA ILE A 340 -0.53 26.60 11.65
C ILE A 340 -0.60 27.18 10.23
N VAL A 341 -1.38 28.24 10.08
CA VAL A 341 -1.51 29.00 8.82
C VAL A 341 -1.13 30.45 9.09
N ILE A 342 -0.10 30.94 8.40
CA ILE A 342 0.35 32.32 8.50
C ILE A 342 0.34 32.99 7.13
N SER A 343 0.30 34.34 7.10
CA SER A 343 0.40 35.08 5.85
C SER A 343 1.79 34.99 5.25
N LEU A 344 1.88 34.90 3.92
CA LEU A 344 3.15 34.98 3.20
C LEU A 344 3.81 36.35 3.36
N ASP A 345 3.02 37.38 3.70
CA ASP A 345 3.51 38.75 3.81
C ASP A 345 4.04 39.10 5.21
N ASP A 346 3.76 38.29 6.20
CA ASP A 346 4.09 38.55 7.61
C ASP A 346 5.16 37.60 8.17
N GLY A 347 5.88 38.13 9.16
CA GLY A 347 6.78 37.37 9.97
C GLY A 347 8.10 36.97 9.29
N VAL A 348 8.97 36.36 10.08
CA VAL A 348 10.30 35.87 9.64
C VAL A 348 10.17 34.82 8.54
N ALA A 349 9.22 33.89 8.68
CA ALA A 349 9.00 32.84 7.68
C ALA A 349 8.49 33.41 6.34
N GLY A 350 7.57 34.40 6.37
CA GLY A 350 7.10 35.09 5.17
C GLY A 350 8.21 35.87 4.47
N HIS A 351 9.10 36.51 5.24
CA HIS A 351 10.26 37.21 4.69
C HIS A 351 11.20 36.24 3.93
N VAL A 352 11.54 35.10 4.55
CA VAL A 352 12.40 34.07 3.95
C VAL A 352 11.72 33.44 2.71
N ALA A 353 10.43 33.17 2.78
CA ALA A 353 9.67 32.62 1.64
C ALA A 353 9.71 33.53 0.41
N ARG A 354 9.57 34.86 0.59
CA ARG A 354 9.59 35.83 -0.51
C ARG A 354 11.01 36.09 -1.04
N THR A 355 12.01 36.14 -0.16
CA THR A 355 13.38 36.52 -0.54
C THR A 355 14.21 35.36 -1.02
N GLY A 356 13.87 34.14 -0.62
CA GLY A 356 14.67 32.94 -0.86
C GLY A 356 16.02 32.94 -0.11
N LYS A 357 16.20 33.83 0.87
CA LYS A 357 17.44 33.96 1.65
C LYS A 357 17.17 33.57 3.10
N GLY A 358 18.06 32.76 3.65
CA GLY A 358 18.03 32.41 5.07
C GLY A 358 18.15 33.65 5.96
N LEU A 359 17.57 33.58 7.15
CA LEU A 359 17.62 34.64 8.16
C LEU A 359 17.91 34.05 9.54
N ILE A 360 18.98 34.56 10.16
CA ILE A 360 19.36 34.26 11.55
C ILE A 360 19.01 35.48 12.40
N VAL A 361 18.10 35.31 13.34
CA VAL A 361 17.66 36.36 14.28
C VAL A 361 18.18 36.03 15.67
N ALA A 362 19.17 36.76 16.14
CA ALA A 362 19.79 36.52 17.45
C ALA A 362 18.92 36.99 18.61
N ASP A 363 18.13 38.04 18.42
CA ASP A 363 17.18 38.62 19.38
C ASP A 363 15.83 38.86 18.68
N ALA A 364 14.91 37.90 18.85
CA ALA A 364 13.63 37.91 18.17
C ALA A 364 12.72 39.07 18.59
N GLN A 365 12.77 39.47 19.88
CA GLN A 365 11.88 40.49 20.40
C GLN A 365 12.20 41.90 19.87
N ASN A 366 13.40 42.14 19.37
CA ASN A 366 13.84 43.38 18.78
C ASN A 366 13.99 43.35 17.26
N ASP A 367 13.66 42.21 16.61
CA ASP A 367 13.74 42.10 15.12
C ASP A 367 12.51 42.64 14.44
N PRO A 368 12.68 43.47 13.39
CA PRO A 368 11.55 44.11 12.68
C PRO A 368 10.66 43.10 11.92
N HIS A 369 11.11 41.90 11.64
CA HIS A 369 10.33 40.84 10.97
C HIS A 369 9.59 39.95 11.95
N PHE A 370 9.86 40.08 13.27
CA PHE A 370 9.22 39.22 14.26
C PHE A 370 7.80 39.68 14.56
N ASN A 371 6.85 38.74 14.55
CA ASN A 371 5.46 39.00 14.93
C ASN A 371 5.19 38.48 16.36
N PRO A 372 5.07 39.36 17.37
CA PRO A 372 4.89 38.95 18.78
C PRO A 372 3.47 38.42 19.08
N GLU A 373 2.50 38.56 18.17
CA GLU A 373 1.16 38.02 18.40
C GLU A 373 1.12 36.49 18.44
N VAL A 374 2.05 35.83 17.73
CA VAL A 374 2.16 34.34 17.75
C VAL A 374 2.64 33.88 19.12
N ASP A 375 3.61 34.57 19.73
CA ASP A 375 4.09 34.29 21.08
C ASP A 375 2.98 34.48 22.12
N LYS A 376 2.24 35.58 22.04
CA LYS A 376 1.09 35.85 22.91
C LYS A 376 0.01 34.79 22.82
N ALA A 377 -0.30 34.31 21.61
CA ALA A 377 -1.32 33.28 21.40
C ALA A 377 -0.90 31.90 21.89
N SER A 378 0.41 31.56 21.78
CA SER A 378 0.94 30.24 22.10
C SER A 378 1.49 30.12 23.52
N GLY A 379 1.68 31.26 24.23
CA GLY A 379 2.35 31.33 25.54
C GLY A 379 3.84 30.95 25.49
N PHE A 380 4.45 30.91 24.30
CA PHE A 380 5.84 30.62 24.08
C PHE A 380 6.64 31.92 23.96
N PHE A 381 7.82 31.97 24.53
CA PHE A 381 8.70 33.15 24.47
C PHE A 381 9.86 32.87 23.50
N THR A 382 9.81 33.49 22.33
CA THR A 382 10.84 33.35 21.31
C THR A 382 12.02 34.27 21.59
N ARG A 383 13.21 33.69 21.77
CA ARG A 383 14.47 34.42 22.03
C ARG A 383 15.29 34.64 20.77
N ASN A 384 15.46 33.57 19.97
CA ASN A 384 16.21 33.62 18.71
C ASN A 384 15.58 32.68 17.70
N ILE A 385 15.80 32.98 16.41
CA ILE A 385 15.20 32.25 15.29
C ILE A 385 16.26 31.94 14.25
N LEU A 386 16.21 30.69 13.71
CA LEU A 386 16.84 30.32 12.46
C LEU A 386 15.74 29.99 11.47
N CYS A 387 15.70 30.70 10.34
CA CYS A 387 14.68 30.52 9.33
C CYS A 387 15.32 30.37 7.95
N LEU A 388 15.11 29.23 7.29
CA LEU A 388 15.83 28.84 6.08
C LEU A 388 14.88 28.35 5.00
N PRO A 389 15.16 28.70 3.70
CA PRO A 389 14.35 28.25 2.58
C PRO A 389 14.64 26.78 2.23
N ILE A 390 13.61 26.05 1.84
CA ILE A 390 13.70 24.74 1.23
C ILE A 390 13.30 24.90 -0.23
N LEU A 391 14.25 24.66 -1.15
CA LEU A 391 14.08 24.92 -2.56
C LEU A 391 13.54 23.69 -3.31
N ASN A 392 12.72 23.93 -4.32
CA ASN A 392 12.31 22.92 -5.30
C ASN A 392 13.43 22.67 -6.35
N ARG A 393 13.19 21.75 -7.28
CA ARG A 393 14.15 21.43 -8.37
C ARG A 393 14.46 22.60 -9.28
N ALA A 394 13.51 23.51 -9.44
CA ALA A 394 13.66 24.70 -10.28
C ALA A 394 14.36 25.85 -9.57
N GLY A 395 14.73 25.69 -8.27
CA GLY A 395 15.38 26.71 -7.47
C GLY A 395 14.41 27.72 -6.82
N GLY A 396 13.09 27.53 -6.97
CA GLY A 396 12.07 28.33 -6.26
C GLY A 396 11.88 27.85 -4.83
N VAL A 397 11.42 28.76 -3.95
CA VAL A 397 11.12 28.41 -2.55
C VAL A 397 9.84 27.57 -2.51
N PHE A 398 9.95 26.32 -2.12
CA PHE A 398 8.84 25.39 -1.97
C PHE A 398 8.29 25.37 -0.53
N ALA A 399 9.19 25.46 0.42
CA ALA A 399 8.87 25.48 1.85
C ALA A 399 9.87 26.33 2.61
N VAL A 400 9.56 26.61 3.87
CA VAL A 400 10.44 27.34 4.80
C VAL A 400 10.52 26.57 6.11
N ALA A 401 11.74 26.29 6.60
CA ALA A 401 11.93 25.76 7.93
C ALA A 401 12.23 26.89 8.90
N GLN A 402 11.48 26.95 10.00
CA GLN A 402 11.67 27.91 11.07
C GLN A 402 11.95 27.18 12.38
N LEU A 403 13.06 27.49 13.01
CA LEU A 403 13.51 26.92 14.29
C LEU A 403 13.57 28.03 15.34
N LEU A 404 13.07 27.72 16.52
CA LEU A 404 12.94 28.66 17.62
C LEU A 404 13.78 28.21 18.81
N ASN A 405 14.48 29.14 19.40
CA ASN A 405 15.26 29.01 20.62
C ASN A 405 16.30 27.88 20.57
N LYS A 406 17.51 28.20 20.18
CA LYS A 406 18.61 27.25 20.28
C LYS A 406 18.85 26.87 21.75
N LYS A 407 18.99 25.60 22.03
CA LYS A 407 19.33 25.06 23.34
C LYS A 407 20.77 25.44 23.70
N GLY A 408 21.00 25.80 24.95
CA GLY A 408 22.29 26.24 25.44
C GLY A 408 22.43 27.76 25.44
N ASP A 409 23.68 28.26 25.64
CA ASP A 409 23.96 29.69 25.93
C ASP A 409 24.16 30.56 24.67
N LYS A 410 24.31 29.94 23.49
CA LYS A 410 24.55 30.65 22.24
C LYS A 410 23.32 30.64 21.32
N PRO A 411 22.98 31.73 20.63
CA PRO A 411 21.95 31.74 19.62
C PRO A 411 22.38 30.95 18.39
N PHE A 412 21.47 30.74 17.43
CA PHE A 412 21.78 30.16 16.12
C PHE A 412 22.84 30.98 15.39
N GLY A 413 23.72 30.29 14.65
CA GLY A 413 24.83 30.87 13.92
C GLY A 413 25.00 30.27 12.50
N PRO A 414 26.02 30.76 11.76
CA PRO A 414 26.30 30.28 10.38
C PRO A 414 26.60 28.77 10.30
N GLU A 415 27.11 28.17 11.37
CA GLU A 415 27.37 26.73 11.44
C GLU A 415 26.05 25.92 11.39
N ASP A 416 25.00 26.44 12.01
CA ASP A 416 23.67 25.84 12.01
C ASP A 416 23.01 25.94 10.61
N GLU A 417 23.23 27.07 9.93
CA GLU A 417 22.77 27.25 8.55
C GLU A 417 23.44 26.24 7.62
N GLN A 418 24.77 26.12 7.69
CA GLN A 418 25.52 25.16 6.90
C GLN A 418 25.12 23.72 7.18
N GLN A 419 24.89 23.37 8.42
CA GLN A 419 24.41 22.05 8.81
C GLN A 419 23.01 21.78 8.25
N PHE A 420 22.10 22.78 8.28
CA PHE A 420 20.77 22.64 7.69
C PHE A 420 20.81 22.42 6.17
N GLU A 421 21.69 23.10 5.44
CA GLU A 421 21.80 22.97 3.97
C GLU A 421 21.97 21.52 3.50
N THR A 422 22.65 20.68 4.30
CA THR A 422 22.83 19.25 3.98
C THR A 422 21.50 18.47 3.95
N PHE A 423 20.45 18.97 4.61
CA PHE A 423 19.12 18.35 4.70
C PHE A 423 18.08 19.07 3.84
N ALA A 424 18.27 20.35 3.58
CA ALA A 424 17.28 21.17 2.86
C ALA A 424 16.92 20.60 1.50
N ARG A 425 17.93 20.15 0.74
CA ARG A 425 17.73 19.62 -0.61
C ARG A 425 16.97 18.29 -0.64
N PRO A 426 17.35 17.23 0.09
CA PRO A 426 16.59 15.99 0.17
C PRO A 426 15.16 16.21 0.67
N ILE A 427 14.97 17.05 1.69
CA ILE A 427 13.65 17.38 2.21
C ILE A 427 12.80 18.09 1.14
N GLY A 428 13.35 19.08 0.44
CA GLY A 428 12.66 19.80 -0.62
C GLY A 428 12.18 18.83 -1.73
N LEU A 429 13.04 17.91 -2.12
CA LEU A 429 12.76 16.96 -3.18
C LEU A 429 11.62 15.99 -2.80
N ILE A 430 11.63 15.42 -1.58
CA ILE A 430 10.57 14.52 -1.12
C ILE A 430 9.25 15.27 -0.93
N LEU A 431 9.26 16.47 -0.35
CA LEU A 431 8.05 17.28 -0.14
C LEU A 431 7.43 17.71 -1.47
N GLU A 432 8.25 18.12 -2.45
CA GLU A 432 7.78 18.46 -3.80
C GLU A 432 7.15 17.23 -4.47
N THR A 433 7.78 16.06 -4.35
CA THR A 433 7.28 14.81 -4.92
C THR A 433 5.94 14.41 -4.31
N CYS A 434 5.80 14.46 -2.98
CA CYS A 434 4.53 14.24 -2.29
C CYS A 434 3.44 15.24 -2.72
N SER A 435 3.79 16.52 -2.89
CA SER A 435 2.85 17.56 -3.33
C SER A 435 2.39 17.37 -4.77
N ARG A 436 3.28 16.94 -5.67
CA ARG A 436 2.93 16.60 -7.07
C ARG A 436 1.96 15.44 -7.15
N MET A 437 2.13 14.39 -6.33
CA MET A 437 1.15 13.30 -6.21
C MET A 437 -0.24 13.83 -5.90
N ARG A 438 -0.36 14.81 -5.00
CA ARG A 438 -1.63 15.47 -4.66
C ARG A 438 -2.28 16.19 -5.83
N THR A 439 -1.50 16.86 -6.67
CA THR A 439 -2.01 17.65 -7.80
C THR A 439 -2.53 16.76 -8.93
N VAL A 440 -1.83 15.65 -9.23
CA VAL A 440 -2.25 14.68 -10.25
C VAL A 440 -3.60 14.07 -9.90
N THR A 441 -3.81 13.70 -8.62
CA THR A 441 -5.10 13.15 -8.15
C THR A 441 -6.26 14.16 -8.17
N GLN A 442 -5.99 15.46 -8.02
CA GLN A 442 -7.02 16.50 -8.13
C GLN A 442 -7.46 16.76 -9.58
N THR A 443 -6.54 16.68 -10.54
CA THR A 443 -6.82 16.91 -11.96
C THR A 443 -7.61 15.74 -12.58
N ALA A 444 -7.31 14.52 -12.17
CA ALA A 444 -8.04 13.32 -12.60
C ALA A 444 -9.49 13.30 -12.07
N ALA A 445 -9.73 13.81 -10.85
CA ALA A 445 -11.08 13.90 -10.27
C ALA A 445 -11.94 15.03 -10.87
N GLY A 446 -11.32 16.06 -11.47
CA GLY A 446 -12.01 17.20 -12.10
C GLY A 446 -12.42 16.98 -13.56
N SER A 447 -11.98 15.87 -14.20
CA SER A 447 -12.24 15.57 -15.60
C SER A 447 -13.40 14.60 -15.84
N LEU A 448 -14.17 14.22 -14.83
CA LEU A 448 -15.41 13.48 -15.00
C LEU A 448 -16.52 14.43 -15.46
N PRO A 449 -17.18 14.20 -16.62
CA PRO A 449 -18.31 15.01 -17.04
C PRO A 449 -19.46 14.83 -16.04
N ALA A 450 -20.13 15.94 -15.73
CA ALA A 450 -21.31 15.93 -14.86
C ALA A 450 -22.37 14.96 -15.43
N PRO A 451 -23.08 14.20 -14.56
CA PRO A 451 -24.16 13.35 -15.03
C PRO A 451 -25.21 14.18 -15.74
N SER A 452 -25.59 13.75 -16.95
CA SER A 452 -26.66 14.36 -17.74
C SER A 452 -27.95 14.36 -16.91
N PRO A 453 -28.76 15.45 -16.92
CA PRO A 453 -30.02 15.46 -16.20
C PRO A 453 -30.96 14.41 -16.81
N GLU A 454 -31.61 13.64 -15.93
CA GLU A 454 -32.64 12.67 -16.31
C GLU A 454 -33.76 13.37 -17.10
N PRO A 455 -34.30 12.76 -18.17
CA PRO A 455 -35.46 13.31 -18.86
C PRO A 455 -36.67 13.23 -17.92
N GLY A 456 -37.23 14.39 -17.61
CA GLY A 456 -38.41 14.55 -16.78
C GLY A 456 -39.58 13.69 -17.27
N THR A 457 -40.12 12.89 -16.37
CA THR A 457 -41.41 12.22 -16.55
C THR A 457 -42.50 13.29 -16.61
N GLY A 458 -42.89 13.63 -17.84
CA GLY A 458 -44.08 14.43 -18.08
C GLY A 458 -45.33 13.64 -17.68
N SER A 459 -46.07 14.16 -16.73
CA SER A 459 -47.43 13.78 -16.39
C SER A 459 -48.37 14.21 -17.49
N SER A 460 -49.15 13.29 -18.03
CA SER A 460 -50.53 13.50 -18.53
C SER A 460 -51.27 12.16 -18.41
#